data_bbf1140078de19bfe5a5416757dc0a97
#
_entry.id   bbf1140078de19bfe5a5416757dc0a97
#
_cell.length_a   1.000
_cell.length_b   1.000
_cell.length_c   1.000
_cell.angle_alpha   90.00
_cell.angle_beta   90.00
_cell.angle_gamma   90.00
#
_symmetry.space_group_name_H-M   'P 1'
#
loop_
_entity.id
_entity.type
_entity.pdbx_description
1 polymer ?
#
loop_
_entity_poly.entity_id
_entity_poly.type
_entity_poly.pdbx_seq_one_letter_code
_entity_poly.pdbx_strand_id
1 'polypeptide(L)'
;MQTFKRKWQGVFFNESGTTMPRGSMGMSLAHSFHNLMKRVCAKIGAKVLVQKTGHYEVYGFIQRADGQIIYYSWGDFRGMHIDVNASGPMNGVLLRTASSVTDYHGGSNNFSPISDLENRISKIR
;
A
#
# COMPACT_ATOMS: atom_id res chain seq x y z
N MET A 1 -11.54 -2.60 3.63
CA MET A 1 -10.87 -2.16 4.87
C MET A 1 -11.12 -3.13 6.02
N GLN A 2 -12.36 -3.49 6.31
CA GLN A 2 -12.68 -4.36 7.45
C GLN A 2 -11.99 -5.73 7.42
N THR A 3 -11.91 -6.36 6.25
CA THR A 3 -11.25 -7.66 6.09
C THR A 3 -9.75 -7.55 6.43
N PHE A 4 -9.08 -6.52 5.93
CA PHE A 4 -7.66 -6.30 6.20
C PHE A 4 -7.43 -6.00 7.68
N LYS A 5 -8.20 -5.08 8.26
CA LYS A 5 -8.11 -4.71 9.66
C LYS A 5 -8.33 -5.91 10.58
N ARG A 6 -9.36 -6.71 10.31
CA ARG A 6 -9.68 -7.88 11.12
C ARG A 6 -8.55 -8.90 11.15
N LYS A 7 -7.89 -9.08 10.02
CA LYS A 7 -6.81 -10.07 9.90
C LYS A 7 -5.48 -9.55 10.45
N TRP A 8 -5.16 -8.28 10.24
CA TRP A 8 -3.79 -7.78 10.41
C TRP A 8 -3.59 -6.75 11.51
N GLN A 9 -4.63 -6.06 11.97
CA GLN A 9 -4.46 -5.05 13.02
C GLN A 9 -3.80 -5.64 14.27
N GLY A 10 -2.69 -5.04 14.69
CA GLY A 10 -1.95 -5.45 15.87
C GLY A 10 -1.02 -6.64 15.67
N VAL A 11 -0.96 -7.21 14.47
CA VAL A 11 -0.06 -8.32 14.18
C VAL A 11 1.38 -7.80 14.13
N PHE A 12 2.29 -8.50 14.85
CA PHE A 12 3.72 -8.22 14.76
C PHE A 12 4.35 -9.09 13.68
N PHE A 13 4.98 -8.47 12.72
CA PHE A 13 5.67 -9.16 11.63
C PHE A 13 7.13 -9.33 12.00
N ASN A 14 7.56 -10.57 12.27
CA ASN A 14 8.90 -10.86 12.78
C ASN A 14 9.76 -11.72 11.85
N GLU A 15 9.33 -11.94 10.60
CA GLU A 15 10.17 -12.65 9.64
C GLU A 15 11.45 -11.87 9.33
N SER A 16 12.51 -12.58 9.01
CA SER A 16 13.80 -12.02 8.63
C SER A 16 14.28 -12.63 7.31
N GLY A 17 15.28 -12.00 6.68
CA GLY A 17 15.83 -12.44 5.42
C GLY A 17 15.81 -11.34 4.38
N THR A 18 16.17 -11.67 3.14
CA THR A 18 16.24 -10.70 2.04
C THR A 18 15.04 -10.74 1.10
N THR A 19 14.30 -11.85 1.09
CA THR A 19 13.10 -12.05 0.27
C THR A 19 12.04 -12.75 1.08
N MET A 20 10.77 -12.54 0.70
CA MET A 20 9.65 -13.24 1.33
C MET A 20 9.52 -14.66 0.76
N PRO A 21 9.68 -15.71 1.58
CA PRO A 21 9.46 -17.07 1.13
C PRO A 21 8.02 -17.29 0.66
N ARG A 22 7.85 -18.15 -0.33
CA ARG A 22 6.53 -18.54 -0.81
C ARG A 22 5.73 -19.19 0.33
N GLY A 23 4.48 -18.77 0.50
CA GLY A 23 3.60 -19.27 1.55
C GLY A 23 3.86 -18.67 2.93
N SER A 24 4.78 -17.72 3.04
CA SER A 24 5.11 -17.05 4.30
C SER A 24 4.01 -16.07 4.74
N MET A 25 4.12 -15.62 6.00
CA MET A 25 3.25 -14.55 6.51
C MET A 25 3.42 -13.25 5.70
N GLY A 26 4.66 -12.96 5.25
CA GLY A 26 4.92 -11.78 4.42
C GLY A 26 4.22 -11.84 3.07
N MET A 27 4.21 -12.99 2.42
CA MET A 27 3.45 -13.16 1.17
C MET A 27 1.95 -13.04 1.40
N SER A 28 1.43 -13.57 2.50
CA SER A 28 0.01 -13.42 2.86
C SER A 28 -0.35 -11.97 3.11
N LEU A 29 0.51 -11.23 3.81
CA LEU A 29 0.32 -9.80 4.06
C LEU A 29 0.33 -9.01 2.76
N ALA A 30 1.28 -9.29 1.86
CA ALA A 30 1.39 -8.64 0.56
C ALA A 30 0.12 -8.86 -0.27
N HIS A 31 -0.37 -10.09 -0.35
CA HIS A 31 -1.60 -10.41 -1.06
C HIS A 31 -2.82 -9.70 -0.46
N SER A 32 -2.90 -9.67 0.86
CA SER A 32 -4.00 -8.97 1.57
C SER A 32 -4.00 -7.48 1.26
N PHE A 33 -2.81 -6.86 1.24
CA PHE A 33 -2.69 -5.43 0.92
C PHE A 33 -3.04 -5.14 -0.54
N HIS A 34 -2.57 -5.96 -1.48
CA HIS A 34 -2.93 -5.81 -2.89
C HIS A 34 -4.44 -5.93 -3.10
N ASN A 35 -5.08 -6.86 -2.41
CA ASN A 35 -6.54 -7.02 -2.48
C ASN A 35 -7.26 -5.83 -1.86
N LEU A 36 -6.75 -5.30 -0.75
CA LEU A 36 -7.27 -4.07 -0.16
C LEU A 36 -7.21 -2.91 -1.15
N MET A 37 -6.08 -2.74 -1.81
CA MET A 37 -5.92 -1.64 -2.78
C MET A 37 -6.91 -1.76 -3.94
N LYS A 38 -7.16 -2.98 -4.42
CA LYS A 38 -8.19 -3.22 -5.45
C LYS A 38 -9.59 -2.79 -4.96
N ARG A 39 -9.93 -3.13 -3.72
CA ARG A 39 -11.25 -2.76 -3.15
C ARG A 39 -11.36 -1.25 -2.95
N VAL A 40 -10.29 -0.62 -2.47
CA VAL A 40 -10.24 0.85 -2.31
C VAL A 40 -10.46 1.53 -3.66
N CYS A 41 -9.73 1.11 -4.69
CA CYS A 41 -9.87 1.68 -6.04
C CYS A 41 -11.28 1.49 -6.60
N ALA A 42 -11.87 0.31 -6.41
CA ALA A 42 -13.24 0.06 -6.88
C ALA A 42 -14.25 1.02 -6.26
N LYS A 43 -14.07 1.36 -4.98
CA LYS A 43 -14.98 2.29 -4.29
C LYS A 43 -14.87 3.73 -4.78
N ILE A 44 -13.70 4.18 -5.19
CA ILE A 44 -13.47 5.58 -5.59
C ILE A 44 -13.42 5.76 -7.11
N GLY A 45 -13.75 4.73 -7.88
CA GLY A 45 -13.73 4.81 -9.33
C GLY A 45 -12.32 4.85 -9.94
N ALA A 46 -11.32 4.39 -9.20
CA ALA A 46 -9.95 4.31 -9.68
C ALA A 46 -9.64 2.93 -10.26
N LYS A 47 -8.52 2.84 -10.97
CA LYS A 47 -8.04 1.58 -11.56
C LYS A 47 -6.69 1.23 -10.97
N VAL A 48 -6.47 -0.06 -10.70
CA VAL A 48 -5.13 -0.57 -10.41
C VAL A 48 -4.41 -0.84 -11.72
N LEU A 49 -3.27 -0.22 -11.93
CA LEU A 49 -2.48 -0.38 -13.17
C LEU A 49 -1.37 -1.41 -12.99
N VAL A 50 -0.65 -1.35 -11.88
CA VAL A 50 0.49 -2.22 -11.57
C VAL A 50 0.46 -2.56 -10.09
N GLN A 51 0.71 -3.83 -9.76
CA GLN A 51 0.93 -4.27 -8.39
C GLN A 51 2.17 -5.16 -8.35
N LYS A 52 3.11 -4.84 -7.47
CA LYS A 52 4.37 -5.58 -7.32
C LYS A 52 4.66 -5.84 -5.86
N THR A 53 5.33 -6.96 -5.61
CA THR A 53 5.83 -7.35 -4.30
C THR A 53 7.35 -7.42 -4.36
N GLY A 54 8.03 -6.63 -3.52
CA GLY A 54 9.47 -6.61 -3.41
C GLY A 54 9.97 -7.35 -2.18
N HIS A 55 11.11 -6.92 -1.63
CA HIS A 55 11.68 -7.47 -0.40
C HIS A 55 10.91 -6.93 0.81
N TYR A 56 9.91 -7.68 1.30
CA TYR A 56 9.07 -7.30 2.45
C TYR A 56 8.35 -5.96 2.27
N GLU A 57 7.98 -5.64 1.03
CA GLU A 57 7.25 -4.43 0.69
C GLU A 57 6.28 -4.69 -0.46
N VAL A 58 5.29 -3.85 -0.59
CA VAL A 58 4.38 -3.85 -1.75
C VAL A 58 4.36 -2.46 -2.35
N TYR A 59 4.24 -2.37 -3.67
CA TYR A 59 4.16 -1.10 -4.37
C TYR A 59 3.43 -1.25 -5.70
N GLY A 60 3.07 -0.14 -6.28
CA GLY A 60 2.40 -0.16 -7.57
C GLY A 60 1.91 1.21 -7.99
N PHE A 61 1.09 1.21 -9.02
CA PHE A 61 0.48 2.41 -9.58
C PHE A 61 -1.02 2.21 -9.74
N ILE A 62 -1.75 3.25 -9.41
CA ILE A 62 -3.19 3.33 -9.64
C ILE A 62 -3.49 4.57 -10.46
N GLN A 63 -4.66 4.62 -11.09
CA GLN A 63 -5.11 5.79 -11.83
C GLN A 63 -6.47 6.22 -11.32
N ARG A 64 -6.56 7.47 -10.87
CA ARG A 64 -7.83 8.06 -10.43
C ARG A 64 -8.78 8.26 -11.62
N ALA A 65 -10.06 8.49 -11.29
CA ALA A 65 -11.08 8.78 -12.28
C ALA A 65 -10.75 10.04 -13.12
N ASP A 66 -10.02 11.01 -12.54
CA ASP A 66 -9.56 12.22 -13.24
C ASP A 66 -8.34 12.00 -14.13
N GLY A 67 -7.84 10.78 -14.22
CA GLY A 67 -6.68 10.41 -15.04
C GLY A 67 -5.33 10.49 -14.33
N GLN A 68 -5.26 11.07 -13.12
CA GLN A 68 -4.00 11.18 -12.39
C GLN A 68 -3.48 9.82 -11.97
N ILE A 69 -2.25 9.50 -12.33
CA ILE A 69 -1.55 8.31 -11.88
C ILE A 69 -0.94 8.58 -10.51
N ILE A 70 -1.05 7.61 -9.61
CA ILE A 70 -0.53 7.69 -8.25
C ILE A 70 0.31 6.46 -7.98
N TYR A 71 1.55 6.68 -7.53
CA TYR A 71 2.42 5.64 -7.01
C TYR A 71 2.09 5.40 -5.53
N TYR A 72 2.00 4.12 -5.15
CA TYR A 72 1.86 3.75 -3.74
C TYR A 72 2.95 2.75 -3.34
N SER A 73 3.36 2.81 -2.07
CA SER A 73 4.32 1.88 -1.49
C SER A 73 4.03 1.68 -0.01
N TRP A 74 4.15 0.44 0.46
CA TRP A 74 3.98 0.10 1.87
C TRP A 74 5.00 -0.96 2.28
N GLY A 75 5.69 -0.74 3.40
CA GLY A 75 6.74 -1.61 3.94
C GLY A 75 8.06 -0.83 4.08
N ASP A 76 9.13 -1.32 4.71
CA ASP A 76 9.53 -2.70 4.98
C ASP A 76 8.73 -3.29 6.16
N PHE A 77 8.22 -4.53 6.00
CA PHE A 77 7.38 -5.16 7.02
C PHE A 77 8.18 -5.71 8.21
N ARG A 78 9.48 -5.93 8.06
CA ARG A 78 10.28 -6.62 9.08
C ARG A 78 10.35 -5.81 10.36
N GLY A 79 9.93 -6.43 11.47
CA GLY A 79 9.85 -5.75 12.75
C GLY A 79 8.69 -4.78 12.89
N MET A 80 7.71 -4.86 12.00
CA MET A 80 6.56 -3.96 12.01
C MET A 80 5.44 -4.50 12.90
N HIS A 81 4.91 -3.65 13.77
CA HIS A 81 3.59 -3.86 14.37
C HIS A 81 2.56 -3.18 13.48
N ILE A 82 1.69 -3.96 12.86
CA ILE A 82 0.73 -3.43 11.88
C ILE A 82 -0.34 -2.65 12.62
N ASP A 83 -0.48 -1.37 12.26
CA ASP A 83 -1.49 -0.48 12.79
C ASP A 83 -2.14 0.27 11.63
N VAL A 84 -3.38 -0.08 11.30
CA VAL A 84 -4.10 0.50 10.16
C VAL A 84 -4.42 1.98 10.35
N ASN A 85 -4.31 2.49 11.57
CA ASN A 85 -4.59 3.90 11.88
C ASN A 85 -3.33 4.76 11.95
N ALA A 86 -2.15 4.14 11.87
CA ALA A 86 -0.89 4.88 11.93
C ALA A 86 -0.55 5.51 10.59
N SER A 87 -0.09 6.75 10.63
CA SER A 87 0.48 7.45 9.49
C SER A 87 1.98 7.65 9.71
N GLY A 88 2.69 8.09 8.68
CA GLY A 88 4.11 8.30 8.72
C GLY A 88 4.89 7.18 8.07
N PRO A 89 6.23 7.32 7.96
CA PRO A 89 7.02 6.46 7.08
C PRO A 89 7.17 5.02 7.55
N MET A 90 6.93 4.73 8.83
CA MET A 90 7.11 3.36 9.36
C MET A 90 5.94 2.44 9.06
N ASN A 91 4.72 2.94 9.12
CA ASN A 91 3.51 2.10 9.00
C ASN A 91 2.50 2.66 8.00
N GLY A 92 2.61 3.94 7.65
CA GLY A 92 1.73 4.57 6.68
C GLY A 92 2.06 4.17 5.25
N VAL A 93 1.07 4.29 4.39
CA VAL A 93 1.23 4.04 2.95
C VAL A 93 1.76 5.31 2.30
N LEU A 94 2.89 5.20 1.60
CA LEU A 94 3.41 6.30 0.79
C LEU A 94 2.55 6.45 -0.46
N LEU A 95 2.14 7.67 -0.73
CA LEU A 95 1.40 8.05 -1.94
C LEU A 95 2.12 9.22 -2.61
N ARG A 96 2.30 9.15 -3.93
CA ARG A 96 2.85 10.24 -4.75
C ARG A 96 2.07 10.34 -6.04
N THR A 97 1.88 11.57 -6.54
CA THR A 97 1.44 11.73 -7.93
C THR A 97 2.58 11.31 -8.86
N ALA A 98 2.25 10.69 -9.98
CA ALA A 98 3.21 10.18 -10.95
C ALA A 98 2.78 10.56 -12.36
N SER A 99 3.77 10.70 -13.26
CA SER A 99 3.52 11.01 -14.67
C SER A 99 3.29 9.76 -15.51
N SER A 100 3.72 8.59 -15.03
CA SER A 100 3.57 7.30 -15.73
C SER A 100 3.76 6.16 -14.76
N VAL A 101 3.56 4.92 -15.23
CA VAL A 101 3.76 3.69 -14.44
C VAL A 101 5.23 3.33 -14.23
N THR A 102 6.15 4.18 -14.68
CA THR A 102 7.59 4.05 -14.44
C THR A 102 8.16 5.22 -13.63
N ASP A 103 7.31 6.15 -13.22
CA ASP A 103 7.72 7.32 -12.45
C ASP A 103 7.67 6.99 -10.95
N TYR A 104 8.77 6.50 -10.41
CA TYR A 104 8.89 6.12 -9.01
C TYR A 104 9.24 7.29 -8.09
N HIS A 105 9.57 8.46 -8.62
CA HIS A 105 10.17 9.56 -7.87
C HIS A 105 9.49 10.92 -8.07
N GLY A 106 8.44 10.99 -8.87
CA GLY A 106 7.70 12.22 -9.07
C GLY A 106 6.82 12.57 -7.88
N GLY A 107 6.41 13.83 -7.81
CA GLY A 107 5.49 14.30 -6.78
C GLY A 107 6.10 14.38 -5.38
N SER A 108 5.30 14.82 -4.44
CA SER A 108 5.69 14.92 -3.04
C SER A 108 5.23 13.71 -2.24
N ASN A 109 5.99 13.34 -1.22
CA ASN A 109 5.64 12.25 -0.33
C ASN A 109 4.41 12.61 0.51
N ASN A 110 3.40 11.73 0.45
CA ASN A 110 2.23 11.80 1.31
C ASN A 110 2.09 10.44 1.99
N PHE A 111 2.00 10.42 3.31
CA PHE A 111 1.83 9.18 4.06
C PHE A 111 0.40 9.11 4.57
N SER A 112 -0.29 8.04 4.21
CA SER A 112 -1.68 7.81 4.61
C SER A 112 -1.78 6.64 5.59
N PRO A 113 -2.59 6.75 6.64
CA PRO A 113 -3.01 5.54 7.34
C PRO A 113 -3.70 4.58 6.35
N ILE A 114 -3.53 3.29 6.55
CA ILE A 114 -4.23 2.29 5.73
C ILE A 114 -5.75 2.52 5.81
N SER A 115 -6.25 2.90 6.97
CA SER A 115 -7.68 3.17 7.20
C SER A 115 -8.22 4.40 6.46
N ASP A 116 -7.36 5.26 5.92
CA ASP A 116 -7.77 6.51 5.26
C ASP A 116 -7.40 6.56 3.77
N LEU A 117 -7.05 5.43 3.17
CA LEU A 117 -6.58 5.37 1.78
C LEU A 117 -7.57 5.96 0.78
N GLU A 118 -8.85 5.64 0.91
CA GLU A 118 -9.88 6.16 -0.02
C GLU A 118 -9.87 7.67 -0.05
N ASN A 119 -9.87 8.30 1.11
CA ASN A 119 -9.90 9.74 1.23
C ASN A 119 -8.60 10.38 0.74
N ARG A 120 -7.45 9.82 1.13
CA ARG A 120 -6.13 10.38 0.77
C ARG A 120 -5.85 10.26 -0.72
N ILE A 121 -6.14 9.11 -1.33
CA ILE A 121 -5.96 8.93 -2.78
C ILE A 121 -6.81 9.93 -3.54
N SER A 122 -8.02 10.18 -3.08
CA SER A 122 -8.94 11.11 -3.75
C SER A 122 -8.48 12.57 -3.67
N LYS A 123 -7.63 12.92 -2.72
CA LYS A 123 -7.26 14.32 -2.41
C LYS A 123 -5.85 14.73 -2.80
N ILE A 124 -4.91 13.82 -2.93
CA ILE A 124 -3.52 14.22 -3.23
C ILE A 124 -3.40 14.82 -4.63
N ARG A 125 -2.44 15.75 -4.76
CA ARG A 125 -2.20 16.48 -6.00
C ARG A 125 -0.72 16.51 -6.35
#